data_ed689dc79b6e931c87cc85d5c3d85ba0
#
_entry.id   ed689dc79b6e931c87cc85d5c3d85ba0
#
_cell.length_a   1.000
_cell.length_b   1.000
_cell.length_c   1.000
_cell.angle_alpha   90.00
_cell.angle_beta   90.00
_cell.angle_gamma   90.00
#
_symmetry.space_group_name_H-M   'P 1'
#
loop_
_entity.id
_entity.type
_entity.pdbx_description
1 polymer ?
#
loop_
_entity_poly.entity_id
_entity_poly.type
_entity_poly.pdbx_seq_one_letter_code
_entity_poly.pdbx_strand_id
1 'polypeptide(L)'
;MEEKTYQTSCGTIHYWTNISHPDEITLVFLPGLTADHRLFDKQIQHFKEKYNVVVWDAPAHAASWPFRFDFDLFDKAKWLKDILNQDKIAKPVIVGQSMGGYVGQAYAQLYPNRLTGFVSIDSAPLQRNYVTAVELWLLKRMESVYAHYPWKLLLKSGTEGVATSDYGRNLMREMMLVYDGDQKRYAQIAGHGFRILAEAME
;
A
#
# COMPACT_ATOMS: atom_id res chain seq x y z
N MET A 1 -0.72 19.07 -2.25
CA MET A 1 -1.59 18.04 -2.87
C MET A 1 -2.99 18.19 -2.30
N GLU A 2 -4.01 17.97 -3.09
CA GLU A 2 -5.41 17.97 -2.68
C GLU A 2 -5.77 16.62 -2.10
N GLU A 3 -6.39 16.60 -0.92
CA GLU A 3 -6.93 15.37 -0.33
C GLU A 3 -8.32 15.09 -0.92
N LYS A 4 -8.53 13.84 -1.31
CA LYS A 4 -9.79 13.31 -1.84
C LYS A 4 -10.14 12.00 -1.17
N THR A 5 -11.38 11.58 -1.34
CA THR A 5 -11.87 10.31 -0.80
C THR A 5 -12.59 9.49 -1.86
N TYR A 6 -12.54 8.17 -1.68
CA TYR A 6 -13.31 7.21 -2.45
C TYR A 6 -14.08 6.29 -1.51
N GLN A 7 -15.40 6.24 -1.66
CA GLN A 7 -16.26 5.42 -0.80
C GLN A 7 -16.39 4.01 -1.36
N THR A 8 -16.09 3.03 -0.52
CA THR A 8 -16.29 1.60 -0.82
C THR A 8 -17.39 1.01 0.06
N SER A 9 -17.76 -0.25 -0.19
CA SER A 9 -18.66 -1.01 0.71
C SER A 9 -18.01 -1.31 2.07
N CYS A 10 -16.67 -1.26 2.17
CA CYS A 10 -15.91 -1.62 3.38
C CYS A 10 -15.47 -0.41 4.20
N GLY A 11 -15.44 0.78 3.62
CA GLY A 11 -14.98 2.01 4.25
C GLY A 11 -14.57 3.05 3.24
N THR A 12 -13.96 4.14 3.73
CA THR A 12 -13.52 5.26 2.90
C THR A 12 -12.02 5.18 2.67
N ILE A 13 -11.60 5.26 1.41
CA ILE A 13 -10.18 5.35 1.03
C ILE A 13 -9.82 6.83 0.89
N HIS A 14 -8.79 7.27 1.58
CA HIS A 14 -8.19 8.59 1.46
C HIS A 14 -7.01 8.55 0.50
N TYR A 15 -6.94 9.53 -0.39
CA TYR A 15 -5.82 9.69 -1.32
C TYR A 15 -5.54 11.16 -1.60
N TRP A 16 -4.33 11.46 -2.01
CA TRP A 16 -3.88 12.81 -2.31
C TRP A 16 -3.47 12.89 -3.77
N THR A 17 -3.83 13.99 -4.41
CA THR A 17 -3.57 14.17 -5.83
C THR A 17 -3.05 15.57 -6.14
N ASN A 18 -2.23 15.68 -7.16
CA ASN A 18 -1.82 16.91 -7.83
C ASN A 18 -1.95 16.69 -9.34
N ILE A 19 -3.11 17.06 -9.91
CA ILE A 19 -3.40 16.93 -11.35
C ILE A 19 -3.34 18.35 -11.95
N SER A 20 -2.13 18.86 -12.12
CA SER A 20 -1.87 20.22 -12.62
C SER A 20 -1.19 20.24 -13.99
N HIS A 21 -0.87 19.09 -14.56
CA HIS A 21 -0.14 18.93 -15.81
C HIS A 21 -0.98 18.06 -16.78
N PRO A 22 -1.95 18.65 -17.54
CA PRO A 22 -2.96 17.89 -18.29
C PRO A 22 -2.39 16.89 -19.30
N ASP A 23 -1.27 17.21 -19.92
CA ASP A 23 -0.64 16.41 -20.97
C ASP A 23 0.48 15.49 -20.47
N GLU A 24 0.76 15.51 -19.16
CA GLU A 24 1.85 14.78 -18.57
C GLU A 24 1.42 13.45 -17.95
N ILE A 25 2.40 12.58 -17.78
CA ILE A 25 2.22 11.27 -17.13
C ILE A 25 1.75 11.46 -15.68
N THR A 26 0.84 10.60 -15.26
CA THR A 26 0.46 10.49 -13.84
C THR A 26 1.23 9.38 -13.16
N LEU A 27 1.97 9.72 -12.11
CA LEU A 27 2.65 8.78 -11.22
C LEU A 27 1.72 8.43 -10.05
N VAL A 28 1.49 7.15 -9.83
CA VAL A 28 0.64 6.64 -8.75
C VAL A 28 1.50 5.87 -7.76
N PHE A 29 1.64 6.40 -6.56
CA PHE A 29 2.44 5.81 -5.49
C PHE A 29 1.59 4.97 -4.55
N LEU A 30 1.97 3.71 -4.38
CA LEU A 30 1.29 2.74 -3.53
C LEU A 30 2.22 2.28 -2.41
N PRO A 31 2.02 2.77 -1.18
CA PRO A 31 2.81 2.37 -0.01
C PRO A 31 2.64 0.89 0.35
N GLY A 32 3.63 0.38 1.08
CA GLY A 32 3.64 -0.97 1.61
C GLY A 32 2.69 -1.19 2.78
N LEU A 33 2.68 -2.41 3.29
CA LEU A 33 1.86 -2.80 4.42
C LEU A 33 2.25 -2.02 5.68
N THR A 34 1.25 -1.49 6.39
CA THR A 34 1.37 -0.65 7.58
C THR A 34 2.06 0.71 7.39
N ALA A 35 2.50 1.03 6.17
CA ALA A 35 2.95 2.35 5.77
C ALA A 35 1.78 3.23 5.28
N ASP A 36 2.01 4.52 5.10
CA ASP A 36 1.05 5.49 4.60
C ASP A 36 1.65 6.38 3.49
N HIS A 37 0.86 7.33 2.99
CA HIS A 37 1.26 8.24 1.90
C HIS A 37 2.61 8.93 2.11
N ARG A 38 3.02 9.18 3.36
CA ARG A 38 4.29 9.85 3.71
C ARG A 38 5.53 9.05 3.28
N LEU A 39 5.38 7.74 3.02
CA LEU A 39 6.49 6.92 2.54
C LEU A 39 7.15 7.50 1.28
N PHE A 40 6.36 8.16 0.44
CA PHE A 40 6.80 8.72 -0.83
C PHE A 40 6.98 10.25 -0.83
N ASP A 41 7.03 10.90 0.32
CA ASP A 41 7.10 12.37 0.42
C ASP A 41 8.22 12.99 -0.43
N LYS A 42 9.43 12.42 -0.39
CA LYS A 42 10.56 12.92 -1.19
C LYS A 42 10.34 12.75 -2.69
N GLN A 43 9.80 11.62 -3.10
CA GLN A 43 9.47 11.33 -4.50
C GLN A 43 8.36 12.27 -4.98
N ILE A 44 7.32 12.44 -4.17
CA ILE A 44 6.21 13.35 -4.45
C ILE A 44 6.74 14.79 -4.61
N GLN A 45 7.56 15.27 -3.68
CA GLN A 45 8.14 16.61 -3.76
C GLN A 45 8.98 16.81 -5.02
N HIS A 46 9.73 15.79 -5.44
CA HIS A 46 10.55 15.85 -6.65
C HIS A 46 9.74 15.83 -7.95
N PHE A 47 8.71 14.99 -8.01
CA PHE A 47 8.01 14.74 -9.27
C PHE A 47 6.80 15.66 -9.51
N LYS A 48 6.16 16.18 -8.47
CA LYS A 48 4.92 16.98 -8.59
C LYS A 48 5.06 18.27 -9.41
N GLU A 49 6.29 18.77 -9.60
CA GLU A 49 6.56 19.99 -10.38
C GLU A 49 6.50 19.72 -11.90
N LYS A 50 6.60 18.46 -12.34
CA LYS A 50 6.64 18.08 -13.76
C LYS A 50 5.57 17.07 -14.15
N TYR A 51 5.07 16.29 -13.21
CA TYR A 51 4.14 15.19 -13.45
C TYR A 51 2.93 15.30 -12.55
N ASN A 52 1.84 14.73 -13.01
CA ASN A 52 0.71 14.49 -12.12
C ASN A 52 1.07 13.40 -11.11
N VAL A 53 0.58 13.56 -9.89
CA VAL A 53 0.90 12.62 -8.80
C VAL A 53 -0.37 12.23 -8.06
N VAL A 54 -0.50 10.94 -7.77
CA VAL A 54 -1.49 10.37 -6.88
C VAL A 54 -0.77 9.50 -5.85
N VAL A 55 -1.17 9.57 -4.59
CA VAL A 55 -0.75 8.66 -3.54
C VAL A 55 -1.95 8.38 -2.63
N TRP A 56 -2.06 7.17 -2.11
CA TRP A 56 -3.16 6.81 -1.21
C TRP A 56 -2.67 6.33 0.15
N ASP A 57 -3.56 6.40 1.13
CA ASP A 57 -3.51 5.51 2.26
C ASP A 57 -4.30 4.25 1.89
N ALA A 58 -3.61 3.12 1.86
CA ALA A 58 -4.25 1.87 1.44
C ALA A 58 -5.47 1.55 2.32
N PRO A 59 -6.46 0.78 1.84
CA PRO A 59 -7.61 0.35 2.64
C PRO A 59 -7.20 -0.15 4.03
N ALA A 60 -7.83 0.37 5.07
CA ALA A 60 -7.56 0.17 6.49
C ALA A 60 -6.29 0.86 7.06
N HIS A 61 -5.47 1.55 6.24
CA HIS A 61 -4.26 2.21 6.71
C HIS A 61 -4.51 3.70 7.01
N ALA A 62 -3.79 4.22 8.00
CA ALA A 62 -3.73 5.63 8.38
C ALA A 62 -5.09 6.37 8.27
N ALA A 63 -5.24 7.35 7.35
CA ALA A 63 -6.49 8.10 7.17
C ALA A 63 -7.64 7.24 6.62
N SER A 64 -7.35 6.13 5.95
CA SER A 64 -8.36 5.17 5.46
C SER A 64 -8.89 4.23 6.56
N TRP A 65 -8.70 4.55 7.83
CA TRP A 65 -9.30 3.86 8.97
C TRP A 65 -10.48 4.69 9.53
N PRO A 66 -11.59 4.05 9.99
CA PRO A 66 -11.87 2.61 10.09
C PRO A 66 -12.29 1.97 8.78
N PHE A 67 -12.00 0.66 8.64
CA PHE A 67 -12.28 -0.09 7.42
C PHE A 67 -12.60 -1.55 7.76
N ARG A 68 -13.60 -2.17 7.09
CA ARG A 68 -13.90 -3.60 7.26
C ARG A 68 -12.91 -4.43 6.44
N PHE A 69 -12.56 -5.62 6.94
CA PHE A 69 -11.61 -6.55 6.30
C PHE A 69 -12.28 -7.58 5.38
N ASP A 70 -13.30 -7.15 4.67
CA ASP A 70 -14.17 -7.96 3.79
C ASP A 70 -13.80 -7.70 2.33
N PHE A 71 -12.48 -7.81 2.01
CA PHE A 71 -11.92 -7.54 0.70
C PHE A 71 -10.65 -8.34 0.47
N ASP A 72 -10.30 -8.54 -0.79
CA ASP A 72 -9.08 -9.21 -1.23
C ASP A 72 -8.06 -8.25 -1.89
N LEU A 73 -6.96 -8.81 -2.40
CA LEU A 73 -5.93 -8.05 -3.10
C LEU A 73 -6.46 -7.44 -4.41
N PHE A 74 -7.30 -8.16 -5.13
CA PHE A 74 -7.87 -7.71 -6.39
C PHE A 74 -8.93 -6.63 -6.19
N ASP A 75 -9.63 -6.61 -5.05
CA ASP A 75 -10.54 -5.52 -4.69
C ASP A 75 -9.77 -4.20 -4.50
N LYS A 76 -8.58 -4.24 -3.88
CA LYS A 76 -7.70 -3.05 -3.83
C LYS A 76 -7.37 -2.53 -5.23
N ALA A 77 -7.07 -3.42 -6.18
CA ALA A 77 -6.77 -3.03 -7.56
C ALA A 77 -8.00 -2.46 -8.29
N LYS A 78 -9.21 -3.00 -8.03
CA LYS A 78 -10.47 -2.45 -8.57
C LYS A 78 -10.75 -1.06 -8.00
N TRP A 79 -10.62 -0.87 -6.69
CA TRP A 79 -10.80 0.45 -6.07
C TRP A 79 -9.78 1.47 -6.56
N LEU A 80 -8.52 1.05 -6.75
CA LEU A 80 -7.52 1.91 -7.38
C LEU A 80 -7.95 2.34 -8.78
N LYS A 81 -8.44 1.42 -9.61
CA LYS A 81 -8.94 1.73 -10.95
C LYS A 81 -10.11 2.72 -10.90
N ASP A 82 -11.00 2.60 -9.90
CA ASP A 82 -12.16 3.48 -9.77
C ASP A 82 -11.74 4.88 -9.29
N ILE A 83 -10.78 4.99 -8.38
CA ILE A 83 -10.13 6.24 -7.98
C ILE A 83 -9.52 6.94 -9.21
N LEU A 84 -8.75 6.21 -10.01
CA LEU A 84 -8.14 6.75 -11.23
C LEU A 84 -9.18 7.21 -12.27
N ASN A 85 -10.30 6.49 -12.37
CA ASN A 85 -11.42 6.92 -13.23
C ASN A 85 -12.09 8.20 -12.73
N GLN A 86 -12.27 8.35 -11.40
CA GLN A 86 -12.83 9.55 -10.79
C GLN A 86 -12.02 10.79 -11.14
N ASP A 87 -10.69 10.66 -11.19
CA ASP A 87 -9.76 11.73 -11.57
C ASP A 87 -9.41 11.75 -13.08
N LYS A 88 -10.12 10.95 -13.91
CA LYS A 88 -9.95 10.87 -15.37
C LYS A 88 -8.54 10.44 -15.82
N ILE A 89 -7.86 9.66 -14.99
CA ILE A 89 -6.52 9.13 -15.25
C ILE A 89 -6.65 7.82 -16.03
N ALA A 90 -6.32 7.83 -17.30
CA ALA A 90 -6.53 6.68 -18.19
C ALA A 90 -5.40 5.64 -18.11
N LYS A 91 -4.15 6.10 -18.11
CA LYS A 91 -2.94 5.24 -18.17
C LYS A 91 -1.83 5.79 -17.28
N PRO A 92 -1.84 5.48 -15.97
CA PRO A 92 -0.78 5.90 -15.05
C PRO A 92 0.50 5.09 -15.23
N VAL A 93 1.58 5.58 -14.63
CA VAL A 93 2.70 4.77 -14.18
C VAL A 93 2.47 4.47 -12.70
N ILE A 94 2.33 3.20 -12.34
CA ILE A 94 2.18 2.77 -10.95
C ILE A 94 3.57 2.49 -10.36
N VAL A 95 3.83 3.04 -9.18
CA VAL A 95 5.04 2.82 -8.38
C VAL A 95 4.62 2.22 -7.05
N GLY A 96 4.81 0.92 -6.89
CA GLY A 96 4.38 0.19 -5.69
C GLY A 96 5.55 -0.35 -4.88
N GLN A 97 5.54 -0.12 -3.58
CA GLN A 97 6.52 -0.67 -2.65
C GLN A 97 5.89 -1.80 -1.84
N SER A 98 6.56 -2.98 -1.75
CA SER A 98 6.11 -4.14 -0.97
C SER A 98 4.65 -4.48 -1.29
N MET A 99 3.74 -4.42 -0.33
CA MET A 99 2.30 -4.67 -0.55
C MET A 99 1.71 -3.79 -1.66
N GLY A 100 2.15 -2.53 -1.79
CA GLY A 100 1.75 -1.65 -2.88
C GLY A 100 2.19 -2.16 -4.25
N GLY A 101 3.34 -2.84 -4.32
CA GLY A 101 3.80 -3.52 -5.53
C GLY A 101 2.91 -4.72 -5.91
N TYR A 102 2.40 -5.48 -4.94
CA TYR A 102 1.44 -6.55 -5.23
C TYR A 102 0.09 -6.01 -5.71
N VAL A 103 -0.38 -4.89 -5.15
CA VAL A 103 -1.57 -4.19 -5.69
C VAL A 103 -1.34 -3.73 -7.13
N GLY A 104 -0.16 -3.18 -7.44
CA GLY A 104 0.23 -2.80 -8.81
C GLY A 104 0.25 -3.99 -9.76
N GLN A 105 0.76 -5.15 -9.34
CA GLN A 105 0.74 -6.39 -10.13
C GLN A 105 -0.71 -6.87 -10.36
N ALA A 106 -1.55 -6.87 -9.33
CA ALA A 106 -2.96 -7.23 -9.46
C ALA A 106 -3.70 -6.27 -10.41
N TYR A 107 -3.40 -4.97 -10.34
CA TYR A 107 -3.92 -3.99 -11.29
C TYR A 107 -3.49 -4.29 -12.73
N ALA A 108 -2.22 -4.59 -12.95
CA ALA A 108 -1.69 -4.92 -14.27
C ALA A 108 -2.32 -6.20 -14.85
N GLN A 109 -2.62 -7.20 -14.01
CA GLN A 109 -3.31 -8.42 -14.42
C GLN A 109 -4.76 -8.14 -14.83
N LEU A 110 -5.50 -7.34 -14.02
CA LEU A 110 -6.91 -7.03 -14.31
C LEU A 110 -7.09 -6.04 -15.47
N TYR A 111 -6.14 -5.12 -15.64
CA TYR A 111 -6.26 -3.98 -16.56
C TYR A 111 -5.00 -3.78 -17.40
N PRO A 112 -4.54 -4.76 -18.19
CA PRO A 112 -3.24 -4.74 -18.89
C PRO A 112 -3.09 -3.55 -19.85
N ASN A 113 -4.20 -3.04 -20.40
CA ASN A 113 -4.20 -1.91 -21.34
C ASN A 113 -4.39 -0.54 -20.65
N ARG A 114 -4.41 -0.51 -19.32
CA ARG A 114 -4.68 0.67 -18.50
C ARG A 114 -3.44 1.14 -17.73
N LEU A 115 -2.25 0.78 -18.20
CA LEU A 115 -0.96 1.17 -17.63
C LEU A 115 -0.05 1.74 -18.71
N THR A 116 0.68 2.81 -18.40
CA THR A 116 1.84 3.26 -19.17
C THR A 116 3.11 2.54 -18.71
N GLY A 117 3.23 2.25 -17.43
CA GLY A 117 4.36 1.54 -16.85
C GLY A 117 4.11 1.10 -15.41
N PHE A 118 4.96 0.19 -14.92
CA PHE A 118 4.90 -0.31 -13.56
C PHE A 118 6.32 -0.42 -12.98
N VAL A 119 6.51 0.16 -11.80
CA VAL A 119 7.74 0.06 -11.00
C VAL A 119 7.41 -0.71 -9.73
N SER A 120 8.01 -1.88 -9.57
CA SER A 120 7.91 -2.72 -8.38
C SER A 120 9.15 -2.52 -7.51
N ILE A 121 8.94 -2.08 -6.27
CA ILE A 121 10.00 -1.87 -5.29
C ILE A 121 9.81 -2.88 -4.17
N ASP A 122 10.78 -3.77 -3.99
CA ASP A 122 10.82 -4.74 -2.88
C ASP A 122 9.56 -5.64 -2.82
N SER A 123 9.09 -6.10 -4.01
CA SER A 123 7.96 -7.02 -4.15
C SER A 123 8.34 -8.16 -5.09
N ALA A 124 8.16 -9.39 -4.67
CA ALA A 124 8.32 -10.57 -5.52
C ALA A 124 7.20 -10.63 -6.59
N PRO A 125 7.35 -11.44 -7.64
CA PRO A 125 6.25 -11.72 -8.56
C PRO A 125 5.04 -12.33 -7.85
N LEU A 126 3.83 -11.84 -8.20
CA LEU A 126 2.56 -12.36 -7.70
C LEU A 126 2.22 -13.67 -8.42
N GLN A 127 3.00 -14.71 -8.15
CA GLN A 127 2.90 -16.03 -8.79
C GLN A 127 3.18 -17.14 -7.78
N ARG A 128 2.44 -18.26 -7.89
CA ARG A 128 2.56 -19.40 -6.99
C ARG A 128 3.97 -19.97 -6.88
N ASN A 129 4.76 -19.91 -7.94
CA ASN A 129 6.10 -20.51 -8.00
C ASN A 129 7.15 -19.79 -7.13
N TYR A 130 6.84 -18.59 -6.64
CA TYR A 130 7.75 -17.78 -5.83
C TYR A 130 7.50 -17.91 -4.32
N VAL A 131 6.59 -18.79 -3.92
CA VAL A 131 6.24 -19.00 -2.50
C VAL A 131 6.00 -20.49 -2.23
N THR A 132 6.49 -20.97 -1.11
CA THR A 132 6.28 -22.36 -0.67
C THR A 132 4.94 -22.51 0.05
N ALA A 133 4.47 -23.76 0.20
CA ALA A 133 3.26 -24.03 0.97
C ALA A 133 3.40 -23.65 2.46
N VAL A 134 4.62 -23.77 3.00
CA VAL A 134 4.91 -23.40 4.39
C VAL A 134 4.85 -21.89 4.58
N GLU A 135 5.40 -21.12 3.63
CA GLU A 135 5.32 -19.65 3.66
C GLU A 135 3.87 -19.18 3.56
N LEU A 136 3.05 -19.73 2.63
CA LEU A 136 1.63 -19.42 2.54
C LEU A 136 0.90 -19.72 3.85
N TRP A 137 1.18 -20.87 4.46
CA TRP A 137 0.61 -21.26 5.75
C TRP A 137 0.99 -20.27 6.86
N LEU A 138 2.24 -19.79 6.87
CA LEU A 138 2.72 -18.80 7.84
C LEU A 138 2.08 -17.43 7.60
N LEU A 139 2.05 -16.95 6.36
CA LEU A 139 1.45 -15.66 5.99
C LEU A 139 0.00 -15.55 6.48
N LYS A 140 -0.79 -16.61 6.32
CA LYS A 140 -2.19 -16.65 6.80
C LYS A 140 -2.35 -16.57 8.33
N ARG A 141 -1.26 -16.70 9.11
CA ARG A 141 -1.26 -16.66 10.58
C ARG A 141 -0.60 -15.42 11.19
N MET A 142 -0.13 -14.51 10.34
CA MET A 142 0.63 -13.34 10.80
C MET A 142 -0.15 -12.42 11.74
N GLU A 143 -1.49 -12.38 11.66
CA GLU A 143 -2.31 -11.63 12.62
C GLU A 143 -2.05 -12.08 14.06
N SER A 144 -2.10 -13.40 14.31
CA SER A 144 -1.83 -13.95 15.64
C SER A 144 -0.39 -13.68 16.08
N VAL A 145 0.57 -13.76 15.17
CA VAL A 145 1.98 -13.46 15.47
C VAL A 145 2.12 -12.01 15.93
N TYR A 146 1.60 -11.05 15.16
CA TYR A 146 1.71 -9.63 15.48
C TYR A 146 0.91 -9.22 16.72
N ALA A 147 -0.23 -9.87 16.98
CA ALA A 147 -1.04 -9.60 18.17
C ALA A 147 -0.32 -9.93 19.48
N HIS A 148 0.58 -10.94 19.47
CA HIS A 148 1.29 -11.41 20.65
C HIS A 148 2.78 -11.01 20.69
N TYR A 149 3.31 -10.46 19.59
CA TYR A 149 4.71 -10.04 19.54
C TYR A 149 4.91 -8.78 20.39
N PRO A 150 5.97 -8.69 21.23
CA PRO A 150 6.19 -7.51 22.07
C PRO A 150 6.28 -6.22 21.26
N TRP A 151 5.39 -5.25 21.51
CA TRP A 151 5.27 -4.02 20.72
C TRP A 151 6.59 -3.26 20.55
N LYS A 152 7.37 -3.13 21.66
CA LYS A 152 8.66 -2.46 21.61
C LYS A 152 9.66 -3.11 20.64
N LEU A 153 9.66 -4.44 20.56
CA LEU A 153 10.51 -5.18 19.64
C LEU A 153 9.98 -5.06 18.19
N LEU A 154 8.67 -5.09 18.03
CA LEU A 154 8.02 -4.89 16.72
C LEU A 154 8.34 -3.49 16.17
N LEU A 155 8.18 -2.45 17.00
CA LEU A 155 8.53 -1.07 16.65
C LEU A 155 10.02 -0.96 16.26
N LYS A 156 10.91 -1.57 17.04
CA LYS A 156 12.35 -1.56 16.75
C LYS A 156 12.66 -2.26 15.41
N SER A 157 12.17 -3.47 15.19
CA SER A 157 12.43 -4.23 13.96
C SER A 157 11.80 -3.55 12.73
N GLY A 158 10.59 -2.99 12.86
CA GLY A 158 9.92 -2.27 11.79
C GLY A 158 10.53 -0.90 11.46
N THR A 159 11.40 -0.38 12.29
CA THR A 159 12.12 0.87 12.03
C THR A 159 13.57 0.64 11.63
N GLU A 160 14.34 -0.07 12.46
CA GLU A 160 15.77 -0.29 12.23
C GLU A 160 16.04 -1.37 11.16
N GLY A 161 15.15 -2.35 11.04
CA GLY A 161 15.30 -3.46 10.09
C GLY A 161 14.89 -3.15 8.66
N VAL A 162 14.11 -2.08 8.44
CA VAL A 162 13.54 -1.77 7.11
C VAL A 162 14.11 -0.51 6.46
N ALA A 163 14.88 0.28 7.20
CA ALA A 163 15.47 1.52 6.68
C ALA A 163 16.94 1.67 7.09
N THR A 164 17.78 2.07 6.13
CA THR A 164 19.23 2.24 6.34
C THR A 164 19.60 3.67 6.74
N SER A 165 18.83 4.67 6.32
CA SER A 165 19.06 6.08 6.65
C SER A 165 18.31 6.52 7.89
N ASP A 166 18.84 7.53 8.61
CA ASP A 166 18.16 8.11 9.78
C ASP A 166 16.80 8.71 9.40
N TYR A 167 16.72 9.37 8.25
CA TYR A 167 15.46 9.88 7.73
C TYR A 167 14.42 8.74 7.55
N GLY A 168 14.81 7.66 6.88
CA GLY A 168 13.92 6.51 6.67
C GLY A 168 13.49 5.86 7.98
N ARG A 169 14.42 5.65 8.92
CA ARG A 169 14.11 5.09 10.25
C ARG A 169 13.13 5.97 11.03
N ASN A 170 13.33 7.29 11.02
CA ASN A 170 12.43 8.22 11.70
C ASN A 170 11.05 8.22 11.05
N LEU A 171 10.96 8.25 9.73
CA LEU A 171 9.71 8.20 9.00
C LEU A 171 8.94 6.89 9.28
N MET A 172 9.61 5.73 9.21
CA MET A 172 9.00 4.45 9.55
C MET A 172 8.51 4.41 11.00
N ARG A 173 9.29 5.00 11.92
CA ARG A 173 8.90 5.11 13.33
C ARG A 173 7.63 5.95 13.49
N GLU A 174 7.53 7.09 12.85
CA GLU A 174 6.34 7.94 12.90
C GLU A 174 5.11 7.23 12.35
N MET A 175 5.24 6.50 11.23
CA MET A 175 4.14 5.71 10.67
C MET A 175 3.71 4.59 11.62
N MET A 176 4.65 3.89 12.27
CA MET A 176 4.32 2.82 13.22
C MET A 176 3.72 3.36 14.52
N LEU A 177 4.12 4.56 14.98
CA LEU A 177 3.57 5.17 16.20
C LEU A 177 2.09 5.55 16.08
N VAL A 178 1.51 5.59 14.89
CA VAL A 178 0.06 5.70 14.67
C VAL A 178 -0.71 4.54 15.33
N TYR A 179 -0.04 3.41 15.55
CA TYR A 179 -0.59 2.21 16.19
C TYR A 179 -0.16 2.06 17.66
N ASP A 180 0.55 3.07 18.22
CA ASP A 180 0.96 2.99 19.64
C ASP A 180 -0.27 3.00 20.55
N GLY A 181 -0.34 2.02 21.46
CA GLY A 181 -1.54 1.77 22.27
C GLY A 181 -2.66 0.98 21.55
N ASP A 182 -2.54 0.69 20.26
CA ASP A 182 -3.52 -0.11 19.49
C ASP A 182 -2.84 -1.20 18.63
N GLN A 183 -2.04 -2.02 19.30
CA GLN A 183 -1.36 -3.15 18.65
C GLN A 183 -2.35 -4.12 17.96
N LYS A 184 -3.57 -4.22 18.46
CA LYS A 184 -4.62 -5.05 17.85
C LYS A 184 -4.93 -4.55 16.44
N ARG A 185 -5.10 -3.24 16.25
CA ARG A 185 -5.30 -2.64 14.93
C ARG A 185 -4.12 -2.94 13.99
N TYR A 186 -2.89 -2.76 14.47
CA TYR A 186 -1.69 -3.12 13.70
C TYR A 186 -1.72 -4.58 13.26
N ALA A 187 -1.98 -5.51 14.19
CA ALA A 187 -2.03 -6.94 13.92
C ALA A 187 -3.12 -7.31 12.90
N GLN A 188 -4.31 -6.70 13.01
CA GLN A 188 -5.41 -6.90 12.05
C GLN A 188 -5.03 -6.43 10.64
N ILE A 189 -4.47 -5.22 10.51
CA ILE A 189 -4.07 -4.67 9.22
C ILE A 189 -2.95 -5.51 8.58
N ALA A 190 -1.90 -5.81 9.35
CA ALA A 190 -0.77 -6.60 8.88
C ALA A 190 -1.18 -8.04 8.56
N GLY A 191 -1.94 -8.68 9.44
CA GLY A 191 -2.42 -10.05 9.27
C GLY A 191 -3.36 -10.20 8.08
N HIS A 192 -4.31 -9.27 7.92
CA HIS A 192 -5.19 -9.26 6.74
C HIS A 192 -4.38 -9.08 5.45
N GLY A 193 -3.43 -8.13 5.42
CA GLY A 193 -2.58 -7.91 4.25
C GLY A 193 -1.82 -9.17 3.83
N PHE A 194 -1.18 -9.86 4.77
CA PHE A 194 -0.49 -11.11 4.48
C PHE A 194 -1.43 -12.24 4.06
N ARG A 195 -2.62 -12.31 4.66
CA ARG A 195 -3.63 -13.33 4.28
C ARG A 195 -4.09 -13.15 2.85
N ILE A 196 -4.52 -11.95 2.45
CA ILE A 196 -4.99 -11.70 1.08
C ILE A 196 -3.87 -11.84 0.04
N LEU A 197 -2.60 -11.58 0.43
CA LEU A 197 -1.46 -11.86 -0.42
C LEU A 197 -1.29 -13.37 -0.63
N ALA A 198 -1.35 -14.15 0.45
CA ALA A 198 -1.26 -15.61 0.37
C ALA A 198 -2.38 -16.21 -0.48
N GLU A 199 -3.62 -15.73 -0.30
CA GLU A 199 -4.79 -16.15 -1.09
C GLU A 199 -4.64 -15.81 -2.58
N ALA A 200 -4.05 -14.65 -2.91
CA ALA A 200 -3.80 -14.26 -4.29
C ALA A 200 -2.66 -15.04 -4.98
N MET A 201 -1.82 -15.75 -4.20
CA MET A 201 -0.73 -16.60 -4.70
C MET A 201 -1.11 -18.09 -4.77
N GLU A 202 -2.27 -18.52 -4.27
CA GLU A 202 -2.79 -19.89 -4.37
C GLU A 202 -3.41 -20.17 -5.73
#